data_874d80ba464f984875720b03244be3bd
#
_entry.id   874d80ba464f984875720b03244be3bd
#
_cell.length_a   1.000
_cell.length_b   1.000
_cell.length_c   1.000
_cell.angle_alpha   90.00
_cell.angle_beta   90.00
_cell.angle_gamma   90.00
#
_symmetry.space_group_name_H-M   'P 1'
#
loop_
_entity.id
_entity.type
_entity.pdbx_description
1 polymer ?
#
loop_
_entity_poly.entity_id
_entity_poly.type
_entity_poly.pdbx_seq_one_letter_code
_entity_poly.pdbx_strand_id
1 'polypeptide(L)'
;MRNPSVCIIAHAHPDFSKGGGETAAYRQFQTLAGEGWDARFVSAVELPGGQSPSDRGEAVARYGEAEYLYGVGGMEEDRLWWRNPEERRALVRLLAGLGSEVYHFHHYWRVGLDLVAELAEARPDARMVVTLHEMLAICSHHGQMVRTRSRELCRKETAQRCLTCFPDQTLERLRLRKALMMAGLRRFDHHLYPSHFIAERYRAWGLSPDTGTVLENYLGDDLLALPRRRRDSERLSGRFAFFGQPTEFKGLDVLIPAFAAALAEDAGLGLTIYGATEAEALRFFPHLERPIAAAADRITFAGRYDAADVLDLMASVGWVVMPSVWWENSPVVIQEARRAGTPLLVSGIGGMAEKVQDGVDGLHFRAGSAPDLTRAMLEGAVPEAHARLSASLRDVIGREEFISALRDIYRPAPLRAAQAA
;
A
#
# COMPACT_ATOMS: atom_id res chain seq x y z
N MET A 1 -26.53 -13.70 12.79
CA MET A 1 -26.85 -13.45 11.37
C MET A 1 -25.83 -14.24 10.53
N ARG A 2 -26.23 -14.78 9.38
CA ARG A 2 -25.29 -15.44 8.43
C ARG A 2 -24.32 -14.40 7.86
N ASN A 3 -23.05 -14.75 7.78
CA ASN A 3 -22.07 -13.93 7.05
C ASN A 3 -22.39 -13.98 5.53
N PRO A 4 -22.27 -12.86 4.80
CA PRO A 4 -22.46 -12.87 3.35
C PRO A 4 -21.31 -13.63 2.66
N SER A 5 -21.59 -14.18 1.47
CA SER A 5 -20.53 -14.71 0.60
C SER A 5 -19.77 -13.56 -0.04
N VAL A 6 -18.43 -13.66 -0.07
CA VAL A 6 -17.53 -12.57 -0.49
C VAL A 6 -16.56 -13.03 -1.55
N CYS A 7 -16.46 -12.29 -2.65
CA CYS A 7 -15.40 -12.45 -3.64
C CYS A 7 -14.42 -11.28 -3.50
N ILE A 8 -13.17 -11.55 -3.11
CA ILE A 8 -12.09 -10.57 -3.04
C ILE A 8 -11.35 -10.57 -4.35
N ILE A 9 -11.21 -9.39 -4.97
CA ILE A 9 -10.60 -9.22 -6.29
C ILE A 9 -9.37 -8.33 -6.15
N ALA A 10 -8.20 -8.84 -6.56
CA ALA A 10 -6.92 -8.16 -6.46
C ALA A 10 -6.25 -8.03 -7.85
N HIS A 11 -5.41 -7.02 -8.00
CA HIS A 11 -4.64 -6.76 -9.22
C HIS A 11 -3.43 -7.69 -9.39
N ALA A 12 -3.07 -8.48 -8.37
CA ALA A 12 -2.06 -9.52 -8.43
C ALA A 12 -2.23 -10.52 -7.27
N HIS A 13 -1.60 -11.69 -7.38
CA HIS A 13 -1.51 -12.70 -6.33
C HIS A 13 -0.16 -12.57 -5.59
N PRO A 14 -0.11 -12.72 -4.23
CA PRO A 14 1.13 -12.61 -3.45
C PRO A 14 2.23 -13.60 -3.84
N ASP A 15 1.89 -14.74 -4.41
CA ASP A 15 2.88 -15.72 -4.90
C ASP A 15 3.69 -15.19 -6.09
N PHE A 16 3.15 -14.21 -6.83
CA PHE A 16 3.78 -13.66 -8.02
C PHE A 16 4.20 -12.19 -7.87
N SER A 17 3.57 -11.46 -6.94
CA SER A 17 3.84 -10.04 -6.68
C SER A 17 3.74 -9.74 -5.19
N LYS A 18 4.81 -9.21 -4.60
CA LYS A 18 4.89 -8.93 -3.16
C LYS A 18 4.70 -7.43 -2.86
N GLY A 19 3.56 -6.86 -3.25
CA GLY A 19 3.16 -5.50 -2.89
C GLY A 19 2.27 -5.45 -1.65
N GLY A 20 2.15 -4.28 -1.04
CA GLY A 20 1.33 -4.11 0.16
C GLY A 20 -0.17 -4.29 -0.08
N GLY A 21 -0.67 -3.89 -1.26
CA GLY A 21 -2.08 -4.03 -1.64
C GLY A 21 -2.51 -5.47 -1.84
N GLU A 22 -1.70 -6.26 -2.56
CA GLU A 22 -1.94 -7.69 -2.82
C GLU A 22 -1.90 -8.49 -1.52
N THR A 23 -0.91 -8.21 -0.68
CA THR A 23 -0.77 -8.86 0.62
C THR A 23 -1.96 -8.55 1.53
N ALA A 24 -2.43 -7.29 1.56
CA ALA A 24 -3.60 -6.90 2.34
C ALA A 24 -4.88 -7.60 1.85
N ALA A 25 -5.07 -7.68 0.53
CA ALA A 25 -6.21 -8.37 -0.08
C ALA A 25 -6.22 -9.88 0.27
N TYR A 26 -5.07 -10.52 0.15
CA TYR A 26 -4.95 -11.96 0.41
C TYR A 26 -5.09 -12.29 1.90
N ARG A 27 -4.50 -11.50 2.78
CA ARG A 27 -4.68 -11.64 4.24
C ARG A 27 -6.14 -11.47 4.64
N GLN A 28 -6.86 -10.52 4.04
CA GLN A 28 -8.29 -10.38 4.27
C GLN A 28 -9.06 -11.63 3.81
N PHE A 29 -8.76 -12.17 2.63
CA PHE A 29 -9.35 -13.43 2.16
C PHE A 29 -9.10 -14.56 3.14
N GLN A 30 -7.84 -14.79 3.54
CA GLN A 30 -7.49 -15.85 4.49
C GLN A 30 -8.20 -15.71 5.83
N THR A 31 -8.28 -14.47 6.34
CA THR A 31 -8.95 -14.16 7.61
C THR A 31 -10.45 -14.47 7.53
N LEU A 32 -11.12 -14.05 6.46
CA LEU A 32 -12.54 -14.33 6.26
C LEU A 32 -12.81 -15.82 6.09
N ALA A 33 -12.00 -16.53 5.30
CA ALA A 33 -12.11 -17.97 5.14
C ALA A 33 -11.88 -18.72 6.46
N GLY A 34 -10.88 -18.32 7.24
CA GLY A 34 -10.60 -18.85 8.58
C GLY A 34 -11.72 -18.61 9.60
N GLU A 35 -12.55 -17.57 9.40
CA GLU A 35 -13.78 -17.31 10.17
C GLU A 35 -15.01 -18.07 9.65
N GLY A 36 -14.82 -18.95 8.67
CA GLY A 36 -15.91 -19.74 8.09
C GLY A 36 -16.84 -18.98 7.15
N TRP A 37 -16.37 -17.84 6.57
CA TRP A 37 -17.12 -17.17 5.52
C TRP A 37 -16.99 -17.94 4.21
N ASP A 38 -18.02 -17.91 3.37
CA ASP A 38 -17.89 -18.29 1.95
C ASP A 38 -17.10 -17.22 1.21
N ALA A 39 -15.77 -17.30 1.31
CA ALA A 39 -14.83 -16.36 0.73
C ALA A 39 -14.12 -16.95 -0.49
N ARG A 40 -13.96 -16.14 -1.54
CA ARG A 40 -13.22 -16.48 -2.75
C ARG A 40 -12.22 -15.40 -3.06
N PHE A 41 -11.09 -15.78 -3.68
CA PHE A 41 -10.04 -14.86 -4.10
C PHE A 41 -9.84 -14.94 -5.61
N VAL A 42 -9.90 -13.81 -6.29
CA VAL A 42 -9.71 -13.71 -7.75
C VAL A 42 -8.65 -12.66 -8.02
N SER A 43 -7.57 -13.03 -8.70
CA SER A 43 -6.44 -12.11 -8.91
C SER A 43 -5.88 -12.16 -10.33
N ALA A 44 -5.35 -11.01 -10.76
CA ALA A 44 -4.66 -10.89 -12.03
C ALA A 44 -3.29 -11.58 -11.99
N VAL A 45 -2.88 -12.09 -13.15
CA VAL A 45 -1.54 -12.61 -13.40
C VAL A 45 -0.99 -12.00 -14.68
N GLU A 46 0.24 -11.54 -14.62
CA GLU A 46 1.02 -11.17 -15.80
C GLU A 46 1.90 -12.35 -16.19
N LEU A 47 1.67 -12.88 -17.38
CA LEU A 47 2.49 -13.99 -17.88
C LEU A 47 3.79 -13.48 -18.50
N PRO A 48 4.91 -14.25 -18.37
CA PRO A 48 6.17 -13.92 -19.01
C PRO A 48 6.00 -13.66 -20.51
N GLY A 49 6.56 -12.56 -21.02
CA GLY A 49 6.47 -12.18 -22.44
C GLY A 49 5.18 -11.47 -22.84
N GLY A 50 4.34 -11.06 -21.88
CA GLY A 50 3.08 -10.37 -22.16
C GLY A 50 2.00 -11.27 -22.77
N GLN A 51 2.19 -12.59 -22.72
CA GLN A 51 1.17 -13.55 -23.13
C GLN A 51 0.04 -13.58 -22.11
N SER A 52 -1.20 -13.43 -22.57
CA SER A 52 -2.38 -13.63 -21.75
C SER A 52 -2.77 -15.13 -21.71
N PRO A 53 -3.40 -15.63 -20.62
CA PRO A 53 -4.06 -16.93 -20.64
C PRO A 53 -5.07 -17.07 -21.78
N SER A 54 -5.63 -15.98 -22.29
CA SER A 54 -6.49 -15.95 -23.47
C SER A 54 -5.80 -16.42 -24.75
N ASP A 55 -4.47 -16.26 -24.86
CA ASP A 55 -3.70 -16.77 -26.00
C ASP A 55 -3.70 -18.31 -26.06
N ARG A 56 -4.06 -18.96 -24.95
CA ARG A 56 -4.27 -20.41 -24.82
C ARG A 56 -5.74 -20.81 -24.74
N GLY A 57 -6.68 -19.88 -24.90
CA GLY A 57 -8.11 -20.13 -24.80
C GLY A 57 -8.69 -20.16 -23.36
N GLU A 58 -7.86 -19.92 -22.34
CA GLU A 58 -8.27 -19.93 -20.94
C GLU A 58 -8.03 -18.54 -20.32
N ALA A 59 -9.03 -17.68 -20.33
CA ALA A 59 -8.94 -16.37 -19.70
C ALA A 59 -8.89 -16.42 -18.18
N VAL A 60 -9.34 -17.53 -17.57
CA VAL A 60 -9.40 -17.73 -16.11
C VAL A 60 -9.03 -19.17 -15.78
N ALA A 61 -8.20 -19.37 -14.75
CA ALA A 61 -7.80 -20.68 -14.24
C ALA A 61 -8.13 -20.81 -12.74
N ARG A 62 -8.56 -21.97 -12.29
CA ARG A 62 -8.63 -22.30 -10.87
C ARG A 62 -7.20 -22.52 -10.35
N TYR A 63 -6.82 -21.85 -9.27
CA TYR A 63 -5.48 -21.91 -8.68
C TYR A 63 -5.47 -22.69 -7.37
N GLY A 64 -6.44 -22.47 -6.50
CA GLY A 64 -6.64 -23.18 -5.25
C GLY A 64 -8.09 -23.63 -5.09
N GLU A 65 -8.46 -24.04 -3.88
CA GLU A 65 -9.82 -24.51 -3.60
C GLU A 65 -10.87 -23.41 -3.82
N ALA A 66 -10.56 -22.19 -3.37
CA ALA A 66 -11.40 -21.00 -3.50
C ALA A 66 -10.68 -19.83 -4.22
N GLU A 67 -9.62 -20.13 -4.98
CA GLU A 67 -8.75 -19.13 -5.61
C GLU A 67 -8.75 -19.30 -7.13
N TYR A 68 -8.75 -18.16 -7.83
CA TYR A 68 -8.80 -18.08 -9.29
C TYR A 68 -7.79 -17.05 -9.79
N LEU A 69 -7.12 -17.36 -10.90
CA LEU A 69 -6.21 -16.46 -11.59
C LEU A 69 -6.82 -16.06 -12.94
N TYR A 70 -6.67 -14.81 -13.33
CA TYR A 70 -7.04 -14.37 -14.67
C TYR A 70 -5.88 -13.61 -15.32
N GLY A 71 -5.71 -13.83 -16.62
CA GLY A 71 -4.71 -13.13 -17.41
C GLY A 71 -5.23 -11.78 -17.88
N VAL A 72 -4.35 -10.78 -17.89
CA VAL A 72 -4.63 -9.45 -18.42
C VAL A 72 -3.83 -9.23 -19.68
N GLY A 73 -4.48 -9.24 -20.85
CA GLY A 73 -3.87 -8.99 -22.16
C GLY A 73 -3.59 -7.52 -22.45
N GLY A 74 -3.92 -6.63 -21.53
CA GLY A 74 -3.62 -5.21 -21.60
C GLY A 74 -4.79 -4.31 -21.27
N MET A 75 -4.46 -3.12 -20.77
CA MET A 75 -5.43 -2.09 -20.41
C MET A 75 -5.13 -0.76 -21.11
N GLU A 76 -6.17 0.04 -21.34
CA GLU A 76 -6.02 1.45 -21.69
C GLU A 76 -5.69 2.23 -20.42
N GLU A 77 -4.42 2.62 -20.24
CA GLU A 77 -3.94 3.27 -19.00
C GLU A 77 -4.70 4.55 -18.64
N ASP A 78 -5.07 5.35 -19.64
CA ASP A 78 -5.81 6.61 -19.40
C ASP A 78 -7.21 6.40 -18.83
N ARG A 79 -7.85 5.27 -19.14
CA ARG A 79 -9.24 4.97 -18.77
C ARG A 79 -9.36 3.86 -17.76
N LEU A 80 -8.33 3.04 -17.62
CA LEU A 80 -8.31 1.79 -16.87
C LEU A 80 -9.42 0.84 -17.35
N TRP A 81 -9.52 0.70 -18.68
CA TRP A 81 -10.46 -0.16 -19.38
C TRP A 81 -9.73 -1.28 -20.07
N TRP A 82 -10.38 -2.42 -20.21
CA TRP A 82 -9.87 -3.56 -20.95
C TRP A 82 -9.72 -3.24 -22.45
N ARG A 83 -8.56 -3.58 -23.03
CA ARG A 83 -8.37 -3.50 -24.49
C ARG A 83 -9.14 -4.59 -25.20
N ASN A 84 -9.25 -5.79 -24.60
CA ASN A 84 -9.99 -6.91 -25.15
C ASN A 84 -11.35 -7.09 -24.43
N PRO A 85 -12.48 -6.74 -25.05
CA PRO A 85 -13.81 -6.88 -24.45
C PRO A 85 -14.21 -8.34 -24.19
N GLU A 86 -13.70 -9.32 -24.96
CA GLU A 86 -14.04 -10.74 -24.75
C GLU A 86 -13.40 -11.29 -23.47
N GLU A 87 -12.15 -10.93 -23.20
CA GLU A 87 -11.48 -11.30 -21.95
C GLU A 87 -12.22 -10.69 -20.75
N ARG A 88 -12.59 -9.41 -20.84
CA ARG A 88 -13.41 -8.76 -19.82
C ARG A 88 -14.72 -9.48 -19.57
N ARG A 89 -15.49 -9.79 -20.63
CA ARG A 89 -16.75 -10.51 -20.52
C ARG A 89 -16.58 -11.92 -19.94
N ALA A 90 -15.48 -12.60 -20.27
CA ALA A 90 -15.18 -13.91 -19.69
C ALA A 90 -14.99 -13.81 -18.15
N LEU A 91 -14.27 -12.78 -17.70
CA LEU A 91 -14.08 -12.54 -16.27
C LEU A 91 -15.39 -12.10 -15.58
N VAL A 92 -16.20 -11.25 -16.22
CA VAL A 92 -17.54 -10.90 -15.70
C VAL A 92 -18.42 -12.13 -15.56
N ARG A 93 -18.45 -13.03 -16.56
CA ARG A 93 -19.22 -14.29 -16.47
C ARG A 93 -18.75 -15.17 -15.33
N LEU A 94 -17.43 -15.28 -15.13
CA LEU A 94 -16.90 -16.02 -13.97
C LEU A 94 -17.38 -15.40 -12.67
N LEU A 95 -17.10 -14.10 -12.45
CA LEU A 95 -17.45 -13.41 -11.22
C LEU A 95 -18.95 -13.49 -10.93
N ALA A 96 -19.80 -13.25 -11.92
CA ALA A 96 -21.24 -13.37 -11.78
C ALA A 96 -21.65 -14.83 -11.44
N GLY A 97 -21.01 -15.82 -12.07
CA GLY A 97 -21.27 -17.26 -11.85
C GLY A 97 -20.83 -17.74 -10.46
N LEU A 98 -19.86 -17.10 -9.81
CA LEU A 98 -19.50 -17.36 -8.43
C LEU A 98 -20.63 -17.02 -7.44
N GLY A 99 -21.56 -16.14 -7.81
CA GLY A 99 -22.77 -15.86 -7.06
C GLY A 99 -22.55 -15.16 -5.72
N SER A 100 -21.42 -14.48 -5.53
CA SER A 100 -21.09 -13.79 -4.27
C SER A 100 -22.06 -12.63 -4.00
N GLU A 101 -22.41 -12.44 -2.73
CA GLU A 101 -23.26 -11.33 -2.26
C GLU A 101 -22.50 -10.01 -2.18
N VAL A 102 -21.15 -10.10 -2.05
CA VAL A 102 -20.23 -8.96 -2.01
C VAL A 102 -19.06 -9.21 -2.95
N TYR A 103 -18.74 -8.21 -3.76
CA TYR A 103 -17.50 -8.16 -4.53
C TYR A 103 -16.63 -7.04 -3.98
N HIS A 104 -15.52 -7.40 -3.34
CA HIS A 104 -14.60 -6.45 -2.72
C HIS A 104 -13.32 -6.35 -3.54
N PHE A 105 -13.13 -5.22 -4.20
CA PHE A 105 -11.99 -4.91 -5.04
C PHE A 105 -10.89 -4.23 -4.23
N HIS A 106 -9.69 -4.80 -4.20
CA HIS A 106 -8.52 -4.18 -3.56
C HIS A 106 -7.68 -3.33 -4.52
N HIS A 107 -8.10 -3.22 -5.75
CA HIS A 107 -7.60 -2.28 -6.75
C HIS A 107 -8.53 -2.28 -7.96
N TYR A 108 -8.41 -1.24 -8.79
CA TYR A 108 -9.08 -1.16 -10.10
C TYR A 108 -8.06 -1.22 -11.27
N TRP A 109 -6.76 -1.10 -11.02
CA TRP A 109 -5.71 -1.38 -12.01
C TRP A 109 -5.64 -2.89 -12.28
N ARG A 110 -5.47 -3.28 -13.55
CA ARG A 110 -5.58 -4.68 -14.02
C ARG A 110 -6.96 -5.34 -13.81
N VAL A 111 -7.87 -4.67 -13.14
CA VAL A 111 -9.26 -5.12 -12.95
C VAL A 111 -10.18 -4.45 -13.96
N GLY A 112 -10.07 -3.14 -14.10
CA GLY A 112 -10.87 -2.34 -15.05
C GLY A 112 -12.11 -1.75 -14.42
N LEU A 113 -12.30 -0.43 -14.58
CA LEU A 113 -13.52 0.25 -14.14
C LEU A 113 -14.72 -0.09 -15.01
N ASP A 114 -14.51 -0.47 -16.28
CA ASP A 114 -15.50 -0.99 -17.20
C ASP A 114 -15.98 -2.40 -16.80
N LEU A 115 -15.10 -3.25 -16.29
CA LEU A 115 -15.48 -4.55 -15.70
C LEU A 115 -16.40 -4.36 -14.50
N VAL A 116 -16.08 -3.43 -13.60
CA VAL A 116 -16.91 -3.14 -12.41
C VAL A 116 -18.32 -2.70 -12.84
N ALA A 117 -18.42 -1.85 -13.87
CA ALA A 117 -19.70 -1.41 -14.39
C ALA A 117 -20.55 -2.58 -14.92
N GLU A 118 -19.94 -3.45 -15.75
CA GLU A 118 -20.61 -4.61 -16.36
C GLU A 118 -20.99 -5.66 -15.29
N LEU A 119 -20.13 -5.89 -14.29
CA LEU A 119 -20.44 -6.79 -13.17
C LEU A 119 -21.60 -6.26 -12.31
N ALA A 120 -21.63 -4.95 -12.03
CA ALA A 120 -22.71 -4.34 -11.28
C ALA A 120 -24.07 -4.42 -12.01
N GLU A 121 -24.07 -4.42 -13.35
CA GLU A 121 -25.25 -4.65 -14.18
C GLU A 121 -25.65 -6.13 -14.18
N ALA A 122 -24.69 -7.05 -14.23
CA ALA A 122 -24.93 -8.49 -14.18
C ALA A 122 -25.39 -8.99 -12.79
N ARG A 123 -25.00 -8.28 -11.73
CA ARG A 123 -25.30 -8.62 -10.32
C ARG A 123 -25.82 -7.37 -9.58
N PRO A 124 -27.03 -6.90 -9.91
CA PRO A 124 -27.62 -5.72 -9.27
C PRO A 124 -27.99 -5.93 -7.79
N ASP A 125 -28.08 -7.21 -7.38
CA ASP A 125 -28.31 -7.68 -6.02
C ASP A 125 -27.05 -7.70 -5.15
N ALA A 126 -25.86 -7.70 -5.76
CA ALA A 126 -24.59 -7.79 -5.06
C ALA A 126 -24.03 -6.40 -4.69
N ARG A 127 -23.32 -6.34 -3.59
CA ARG A 127 -22.64 -5.13 -3.11
C ARG A 127 -21.24 -5.01 -3.70
N MET A 128 -20.96 -3.87 -4.32
CA MET A 128 -19.64 -3.53 -4.87
C MET A 128 -18.86 -2.67 -3.86
N VAL A 129 -17.74 -3.17 -3.37
CA VAL A 129 -16.87 -2.48 -2.40
C VAL A 129 -15.48 -2.31 -3.00
N VAL A 130 -14.80 -1.20 -2.72
CA VAL A 130 -13.41 -1.00 -3.14
C VAL A 130 -12.55 -0.49 -2.00
N THR A 131 -11.36 -1.08 -1.82
CA THR A 131 -10.29 -0.50 -1.00
C THR A 131 -9.34 0.29 -1.90
N LEU A 132 -9.18 1.57 -1.59
CA LEU A 132 -8.35 2.51 -2.34
C LEU A 132 -6.95 2.57 -1.71
N HIS A 133 -6.03 1.76 -2.23
CA HIS A 133 -4.66 1.66 -1.69
C HIS A 133 -3.73 2.79 -2.16
N GLU A 134 -4.09 3.50 -3.23
CA GLU A 134 -3.24 4.48 -3.90
C GLU A 134 -4.09 5.55 -4.63
N MET A 135 -3.46 6.45 -5.37
CA MET A 135 -4.12 7.61 -5.97
C MET A 135 -4.11 7.59 -7.51
N LEU A 136 -4.11 6.39 -8.14
CA LEU A 136 -4.05 6.23 -9.59
C LEU A 136 -5.21 6.92 -10.32
N ALA A 137 -6.42 6.89 -9.77
CA ALA A 137 -7.54 7.61 -10.35
C ALA A 137 -7.33 9.14 -10.36
N ILE A 138 -6.65 9.65 -9.33
CA ILE A 138 -6.37 11.09 -9.16
C ILE A 138 -5.20 11.52 -10.04
N CYS A 139 -4.11 10.73 -10.08
CA CYS A 139 -2.85 11.12 -10.70
C CYS A 139 -2.42 10.14 -11.78
N SER A 140 -2.29 10.61 -13.02
CA SER A 140 -1.82 9.82 -14.17
C SER A 140 -0.33 9.43 -14.05
N HIS A 141 0.44 10.03 -13.14
CA HIS A 141 1.79 9.62 -12.84
C HIS A 141 1.77 8.44 -11.86
N HIS A 142 1.23 7.30 -12.29
CA HIS A 142 1.15 6.05 -11.53
C HIS A 142 0.59 6.20 -10.09
N GLY A 143 -0.31 7.16 -9.88
CA GLY A 143 -0.90 7.41 -8.56
C GLY A 143 0.02 8.09 -7.55
N GLN A 144 1.25 8.42 -7.91
CA GLN A 144 2.27 8.89 -6.97
C GLN A 144 2.00 10.29 -6.39
N MET A 145 1.25 11.14 -7.12
CA MET A 145 1.08 12.55 -6.78
C MET A 145 2.43 13.26 -6.49
N VAL A 146 3.45 12.94 -7.29
CA VAL A 146 4.74 13.62 -7.37
C VAL A 146 4.85 14.23 -8.76
N ARG A 147 5.33 15.48 -8.85
CA ARG A 147 5.47 16.16 -10.12
C ARG A 147 6.57 15.56 -10.95
N THR A 148 6.31 15.29 -12.23
CA THR A 148 7.25 14.58 -13.13
C THR A 148 8.55 15.32 -13.34
N ARG A 149 8.55 16.68 -13.32
CA ARG A 149 9.74 17.52 -13.60
C ARG A 149 10.42 18.02 -12.34
N SER A 150 9.65 18.64 -11.42
CA SER A 150 10.23 19.26 -10.22
C SER A 150 10.40 18.26 -9.07
N ARG A 151 9.81 17.07 -9.16
CA ARG A 151 9.76 16.05 -8.11
C ARG A 151 9.12 16.50 -6.79
N GLU A 152 8.47 17.66 -6.81
CA GLU A 152 7.72 18.15 -5.67
C GLU A 152 6.44 17.35 -5.45
N LEU A 153 6.02 17.27 -4.21
CA LEU A 153 4.76 16.65 -3.82
C LEU A 153 3.56 17.42 -4.37
N CYS A 154 2.71 16.73 -5.14
CA CYS A 154 1.47 17.30 -5.66
C CYS A 154 0.37 17.19 -4.60
N ARG A 155 -0.15 18.32 -4.15
CA ARG A 155 -1.19 18.38 -3.11
C ARG A 155 -2.62 18.32 -3.67
N LYS A 156 -2.81 18.73 -4.92
CA LYS A 156 -4.13 18.82 -5.55
C LYS A 156 -4.03 18.63 -7.06
N GLU A 157 -4.81 17.70 -7.59
CA GLU A 157 -5.01 17.53 -9.03
C GLU A 157 -5.86 18.71 -9.57
N THR A 158 -5.40 19.32 -10.65
CA THR A 158 -6.20 20.15 -11.56
C THR A 158 -5.69 19.96 -12.98
N ALA A 159 -6.56 20.03 -13.98
CA ALA A 159 -6.16 19.83 -15.38
C ALA A 159 -4.99 20.78 -15.77
N GLN A 160 -5.00 22.03 -15.32
CA GLN A 160 -3.93 22.99 -15.59
C GLN A 160 -2.60 22.56 -14.96
N ARG A 161 -2.61 22.09 -13.71
CA ARG A 161 -1.41 21.57 -13.06
C ARG A 161 -0.91 20.28 -13.70
N CYS A 162 -1.82 19.39 -14.11
CA CYS A 162 -1.45 18.15 -14.78
C CYS A 162 -0.78 18.38 -16.13
N LEU A 163 -1.14 19.44 -16.89
CA LEU A 163 -0.43 19.81 -18.12
C LEU A 163 1.07 20.08 -17.91
N THR A 164 1.48 20.57 -16.73
CA THR A 164 2.92 20.76 -16.46
C THR A 164 3.67 19.44 -16.25
N CYS A 165 2.95 18.38 -15.85
CA CYS A 165 3.50 17.03 -15.75
C CYS A 165 3.42 16.27 -17.09
N PHE A 166 2.39 16.52 -17.88
CA PHE A 166 2.07 15.83 -19.13
C PHE A 166 1.82 16.85 -20.24
N PRO A 167 2.87 17.51 -20.77
CA PRO A 167 2.72 18.58 -21.75
C PRO A 167 2.14 18.12 -23.10
N ASP A 168 2.21 16.83 -23.40
CA ASP A 168 1.67 16.23 -24.61
C ASP A 168 0.15 15.93 -24.50
N GLN A 169 -0.45 16.19 -23.33
CA GLN A 169 -1.89 16.04 -23.11
C GLN A 169 -2.62 17.37 -23.41
N THR A 170 -3.96 17.30 -23.53
CA THR A 170 -4.81 18.49 -23.58
C THR A 170 -5.65 18.67 -22.32
N LEU A 171 -6.16 19.87 -22.08
CA LEU A 171 -7.06 20.11 -20.93
C LEU A 171 -8.32 19.26 -21.01
N GLU A 172 -8.87 19.09 -22.23
CA GLU A 172 -10.06 18.31 -22.49
C GLU A 172 -9.84 16.85 -22.14
N ARG A 173 -8.71 16.28 -22.56
CA ARG A 173 -8.36 14.88 -22.27
C ARG A 173 -8.15 14.65 -20.77
N LEU A 174 -7.48 15.55 -20.08
CA LEU A 174 -7.30 15.48 -18.62
C LEU A 174 -8.63 15.61 -17.87
N ARG A 175 -9.55 16.49 -18.31
CA ARG A 175 -10.89 16.61 -17.75
C ARG A 175 -11.75 15.37 -18.03
N LEU A 176 -11.68 14.84 -19.26
CA LEU A 176 -12.38 13.61 -19.63
C LEU A 176 -11.89 12.43 -18.77
N ARG A 177 -10.57 12.27 -18.61
CA ARG A 177 -10.03 11.24 -17.73
C ARG A 177 -10.59 11.35 -16.32
N LYS A 178 -10.59 12.54 -15.73
CA LYS A 178 -11.18 12.75 -14.40
C LYS A 178 -12.64 12.34 -14.34
N ALA A 179 -13.44 12.74 -15.34
CA ALA A 179 -14.86 12.40 -15.41
C ALA A 179 -15.07 10.87 -15.50
N LEU A 180 -14.29 10.17 -16.33
CA LEU A 180 -14.37 8.72 -16.49
C LEU A 180 -13.96 7.97 -15.20
N MET A 181 -12.84 8.37 -14.55
CA MET A 181 -12.42 7.81 -13.28
C MET A 181 -13.48 8.00 -12.20
N MET A 182 -14.06 9.20 -12.12
CA MET A 182 -15.11 9.52 -11.16
C MET A 182 -16.38 8.70 -11.42
N ALA A 183 -16.79 8.56 -12.68
CA ALA A 183 -17.95 7.74 -13.07
C ALA A 183 -17.74 6.26 -12.70
N GLY A 184 -16.53 5.73 -12.95
CA GLY A 184 -16.19 4.35 -12.57
C GLY A 184 -16.20 4.14 -11.06
N LEU A 185 -15.57 5.03 -10.29
CA LEU A 185 -15.53 4.91 -8.82
C LEU A 185 -16.91 5.06 -8.17
N ARG A 186 -17.82 5.82 -8.76
CA ARG A 186 -19.22 5.93 -8.29
C ARG A 186 -20.06 4.66 -8.49
N ARG A 187 -19.54 3.66 -9.22
CA ARG A 187 -20.19 2.34 -9.35
C ARG A 187 -20.06 1.48 -8.10
N PHE A 188 -19.10 1.79 -7.23
CA PHE A 188 -18.98 1.12 -5.96
C PHE A 188 -19.98 1.66 -4.93
N ASP A 189 -20.58 0.74 -4.18
CA ASP A 189 -21.52 1.08 -3.10
C ASP A 189 -20.79 1.57 -1.85
N HIS A 190 -19.50 1.17 -1.70
CA HIS A 190 -18.71 1.56 -0.56
C HIS A 190 -17.21 1.67 -0.91
N HIS A 191 -16.56 2.68 -0.33
CA HIS A 191 -15.14 2.94 -0.47
C HIS A 191 -14.44 2.74 0.87
N LEU A 192 -13.43 1.88 0.91
CA LEU A 192 -12.54 1.72 2.04
C LEU A 192 -11.25 2.49 1.82
N TYR A 193 -10.81 3.17 2.84
CA TYR A 193 -9.57 3.94 2.84
C TYR A 193 -8.66 3.42 3.95
N PRO A 194 -7.44 2.92 3.64
CA PRO A 194 -6.51 2.46 4.67
C PRO A 194 -5.96 3.55 5.61
N SER A 195 -6.22 4.83 5.29
CA SER A 195 -5.85 5.98 6.12
C SER A 195 -6.80 7.16 5.92
N HIS A 196 -6.86 8.06 6.90
CA HIS A 196 -7.55 9.35 6.75
C HIS A 196 -6.88 10.20 5.66
N PHE A 197 -5.57 10.12 5.54
CA PHE A 197 -4.83 10.83 4.50
C PHE A 197 -5.38 10.53 3.10
N ILE A 198 -5.52 9.27 2.71
CA ILE A 198 -6.03 8.94 1.36
C ILE A 198 -7.52 9.25 1.22
N ALA A 199 -8.31 9.06 2.28
CA ALA A 199 -9.72 9.46 2.30
C ALA A 199 -9.89 10.95 2.00
N GLU A 200 -9.08 11.81 2.63
CA GLU A 200 -9.07 13.25 2.38
C GLU A 200 -8.65 13.60 0.95
N ARG A 201 -7.67 12.88 0.37
CA ARG A 201 -7.26 13.08 -1.03
C ARG A 201 -8.40 12.81 -2.00
N TYR A 202 -9.11 11.69 -1.83
CA TYR A 202 -10.25 11.35 -2.67
C TYR A 202 -11.44 12.30 -2.46
N ARG A 203 -11.73 12.72 -1.22
CA ARG A 203 -12.75 13.74 -0.91
C ARG A 203 -12.41 15.09 -1.56
N ALA A 204 -11.17 15.56 -1.41
CA ALA A 204 -10.71 16.81 -2.01
C ALA A 204 -10.70 16.76 -3.55
N TRP A 205 -10.61 15.57 -4.13
CA TRP A 205 -10.72 15.33 -5.57
C TRP A 205 -12.16 15.33 -6.07
N GLY A 206 -13.16 15.10 -5.18
CA GLY A 206 -14.59 15.18 -5.45
C GLY A 206 -15.37 13.87 -5.30
N LEU A 207 -14.75 12.83 -4.73
CA LEU A 207 -15.48 11.61 -4.37
C LEU A 207 -16.30 11.86 -3.10
N SER A 208 -17.58 11.40 -3.09
CA SER A 208 -18.48 11.66 -1.96
C SER A 208 -17.95 11.03 -0.66
N PRO A 209 -18.01 11.74 0.48
CA PRO A 209 -17.66 11.18 1.78
C PRO A 209 -18.68 10.16 2.31
N ASP A 210 -19.94 10.20 1.82
CA ASP A 210 -21.06 9.45 2.41
C ASP A 210 -20.97 7.94 2.23
N THR A 211 -20.15 7.50 1.26
CA THR A 211 -19.98 6.09 0.90
C THR A 211 -18.62 5.53 1.34
N GLY A 212 -17.96 6.16 2.30
CA GLY A 212 -16.59 5.81 2.63
C GLY A 212 -16.29 5.62 4.12
N THR A 213 -15.51 4.58 4.45
CA THR A 213 -15.02 4.30 5.79
C THR A 213 -13.50 4.21 5.78
N VAL A 214 -12.86 4.73 6.83
CA VAL A 214 -11.43 4.50 7.06
C VAL A 214 -11.28 3.20 7.85
N LEU A 215 -10.58 2.24 7.25
CA LEU A 215 -10.27 0.95 7.88
C LEU A 215 -8.84 0.56 7.48
N GLU A 216 -7.97 0.48 8.47
CA GLU A 216 -6.57 0.11 8.25
C GLU A 216 -6.45 -1.33 7.71
N ASN A 217 -5.42 -1.59 6.90
CA ASN A 217 -5.14 -2.93 6.41
C ASN A 217 -4.86 -3.86 7.59
N TYR A 218 -5.42 -5.06 7.55
CA TYR A 218 -5.19 -6.07 8.58
C TYR A 218 -3.82 -6.74 8.38
N LEU A 219 -3.07 -6.86 9.47
CA LEU A 219 -1.70 -7.38 9.43
C LEU A 219 -1.63 -8.90 9.21
N GLY A 220 -2.69 -9.64 9.53
CA GLY A 220 -2.78 -11.09 9.45
C GLY A 220 -2.66 -11.76 10.82
N ASP A 221 -3.31 -12.93 10.96
CA ASP A 221 -3.33 -13.68 12.22
C ASP A 221 -1.96 -14.24 12.58
N ASP A 222 -1.19 -14.64 11.58
CA ASP A 222 0.17 -15.16 11.70
C ASP A 222 1.09 -14.18 12.44
N LEU A 223 1.09 -12.93 12.03
CA LEU A 223 1.91 -11.90 12.66
C LEU A 223 1.33 -11.42 14.00
N LEU A 224 0.00 -11.39 14.14
CA LEU A 224 -0.64 -10.98 15.40
C LEU A 224 -0.53 -12.04 16.50
N ALA A 225 -0.36 -13.31 16.16
CA ALA A 225 -0.14 -14.38 17.14
C ALA A 225 1.23 -14.30 17.84
N LEU A 226 2.23 -13.65 17.21
CA LEU A 226 3.56 -13.55 17.78
C LEU A 226 3.58 -12.59 18.98
N PRO A 227 4.24 -12.92 20.11
CA PRO A 227 4.29 -12.04 21.27
C PRO A 227 5.11 -10.78 20.98
N ARG A 228 4.63 -9.62 21.50
CA ARG A 228 5.41 -8.39 21.47
C ARG A 228 6.66 -8.55 22.34
N ARG A 229 7.83 -8.25 21.79
CA ARG A 229 9.09 -8.42 22.51
C ARG A 229 9.39 -7.23 23.42
N ARG A 230 9.94 -7.50 24.61
CA ARG A 230 10.47 -6.46 25.50
C ARG A 230 11.75 -5.87 24.90
N ARG A 231 11.89 -4.54 24.96
CA ARG A 231 13.00 -3.79 24.37
C ARG A 231 14.12 -3.56 25.37
N ASP A 232 15.34 -3.76 24.93
CA ASP A 232 16.57 -3.35 25.63
C ASP A 232 17.06 -2.03 25.00
N SER A 233 16.63 -0.91 25.58
CA SER A 233 16.91 0.42 25.04
C SER A 233 18.39 0.79 25.10
N GLU A 234 19.10 0.35 26.13
CA GLU A 234 20.56 0.59 26.27
C GLU A 234 21.35 0.01 25.10
N ARG A 235 20.93 -1.19 24.63
CA ARG A 235 21.59 -1.88 23.54
C ARG A 235 21.11 -1.44 22.17
N LEU A 236 19.84 -1.07 22.04
CA LEU A 236 19.16 -0.95 20.75
C LEU A 236 18.99 0.49 20.25
N SER A 237 19.01 1.50 21.13
CA SER A 237 18.70 2.90 20.74
C SER A 237 19.56 3.42 19.58
N GLY A 238 20.83 3.03 19.47
CA GLY A 238 21.70 3.38 18.35
C GLY A 238 21.63 2.47 17.12
N ARG A 239 20.66 1.54 17.04
CA ARG A 239 20.51 0.58 15.93
C ARG A 239 19.33 0.95 15.05
N PHE A 240 19.62 1.41 13.85
CA PHE A 240 18.62 1.83 12.86
C PHE A 240 18.47 0.77 11.76
N ALA A 241 17.27 0.62 11.21
CA ALA A 241 17.07 -0.22 10.05
C ALA A 241 16.06 0.38 9.05
N PHE A 242 16.32 0.13 7.78
CA PHE A 242 15.40 0.37 6.68
C PHE A 242 14.83 -0.97 6.20
N PHE A 243 13.53 -1.00 5.89
CA PHE A 243 12.84 -2.17 5.33
C PHE A 243 12.14 -1.79 4.04
N GLY A 244 12.62 -2.28 2.90
CA GLY A 244 11.99 -2.01 1.60
C GLY A 244 12.92 -2.15 0.41
N GLN A 245 12.34 -2.13 -0.79
CA GLN A 245 13.10 -2.14 -2.03
C GLN A 245 13.72 -0.77 -2.30
N PRO A 246 14.92 -0.70 -2.88
CA PRO A 246 15.56 0.56 -3.25
C PRO A 246 14.84 1.13 -4.49
N THR A 247 14.05 2.17 -4.28
CA THR A 247 13.46 2.96 -5.35
C THR A 247 13.72 4.44 -5.10
N GLU A 248 13.61 5.23 -6.15
CA GLU A 248 13.81 6.68 -6.06
C GLU A 248 12.89 7.41 -5.07
N PHE A 249 11.80 6.77 -4.62
CA PHE A 249 10.83 7.36 -3.69
C PHE A 249 10.98 6.89 -2.24
N LYS A 250 11.75 5.83 -2.00
CA LYS A 250 11.93 5.25 -0.66
C LYS A 250 13.00 5.95 0.19
N GLY A 251 13.76 6.90 -0.41
CA GLY A 251 14.60 7.84 0.31
C GLY A 251 15.91 7.28 0.87
N LEU A 252 16.49 6.23 0.28
CA LEU A 252 17.85 5.79 0.65
C LEU A 252 18.90 6.89 0.42
N ASP A 253 18.68 7.77 -0.56
CA ASP A 253 19.47 8.94 -0.87
C ASP A 253 19.36 10.05 0.20
N VAL A 254 18.39 9.96 1.09
CA VAL A 254 18.26 10.80 2.30
C VAL A 254 18.84 10.10 3.51
N LEU A 255 18.56 8.80 3.67
CA LEU A 255 18.93 8.00 4.84
C LEU A 255 20.45 7.82 4.97
N ILE A 256 21.11 7.40 3.89
CA ILE A 256 22.53 7.05 3.95
C ILE A 256 23.40 8.29 4.27
N PRO A 257 23.21 9.47 3.62
CA PRO A 257 23.92 10.67 4.01
C PRO A 257 23.58 11.15 5.43
N ALA A 258 22.32 11.02 5.87
CA ALA A 258 21.94 11.37 7.22
C ALA A 258 22.63 10.49 8.28
N PHE A 259 22.68 9.18 8.03
CA PHE A 259 23.37 8.24 8.90
C PHE A 259 24.88 8.50 8.96
N ALA A 260 25.53 8.75 7.81
CA ALA A 260 26.96 9.08 7.77
C ALA A 260 27.28 10.35 8.56
N ALA A 261 26.39 11.36 8.51
CA ALA A 261 26.52 12.57 9.34
C ALA A 261 26.30 12.29 10.83
N ALA A 262 25.29 11.50 11.19
CA ALA A 262 25.05 11.09 12.58
C ALA A 262 26.21 10.25 13.16
N LEU A 263 26.76 9.35 12.36
CA LEU A 263 27.91 8.52 12.73
C LEU A 263 29.17 9.33 13.04
N ALA A 264 29.33 10.49 12.39
CA ALA A 264 30.46 11.41 12.67
C ALA A 264 30.34 12.05 14.08
N GLU A 265 29.13 12.17 14.62
CA GLU A 265 28.85 12.70 15.95
C GLU A 265 28.81 11.59 17.01
N ASP A 266 28.31 10.40 16.66
CA ASP A 266 28.25 9.23 17.54
C ASP A 266 28.71 7.95 16.81
N ALA A 267 29.95 7.55 17.08
CA ALA A 267 30.56 6.35 16.48
C ALA A 267 29.92 5.01 16.92
N GLY A 268 29.00 5.03 17.91
CA GLY A 268 28.28 3.85 18.40
C GLY A 268 27.13 3.42 17.51
N LEU A 269 26.69 4.26 16.56
CA LEU A 269 25.53 4.00 15.72
C LEU A 269 25.74 2.86 14.71
N GLY A 270 24.65 2.22 14.27
CA GLY A 270 24.64 1.20 13.21
C GLY A 270 23.38 1.27 12.38
N LEU A 271 23.50 1.02 11.06
CA LEU A 271 22.42 1.00 10.11
C LEU A 271 22.37 -0.35 9.38
N THR A 272 21.21 -0.99 9.36
CA THR A 272 20.96 -2.19 8.55
C THR A 272 19.92 -1.88 7.46
N ILE A 273 20.20 -2.24 6.22
CA ILE A 273 19.30 -2.05 5.08
C ILE A 273 18.79 -3.43 4.64
N TYR A 274 17.52 -3.69 4.94
CA TYR A 274 16.80 -4.89 4.52
C TYR A 274 16.02 -4.60 3.24
N GLY A 275 16.02 -5.56 2.31
CA GLY A 275 15.32 -5.47 1.03
C GLY A 275 16.15 -4.94 -0.13
N ALA A 276 17.44 -4.63 0.12
CA ALA A 276 18.39 -4.19 -0.90
C ALA A 276 19.80 -4.70 -0.63
N THR A 277 20.53 -4.97 -1.70
CA THR A 277 21.99 -5.09 -1.72
C THR A 277 22.62 -3.72 -1.97
N GLU A 278 23.90 -3.56 -1.64
CA GLU A 278 24.65 -2.33 -1.95
C GLU A 278 24.65 -2.03 -3.46
N ALA A 279 24.86 -3.05 -4.28
CA ALA A 279 24.86 -2.92 -5.73
C ALA A 279 23.50 -2.45 -6.28
N GLU A 280 22.38 -2.92 -5.70
CA GLU A 280 21.05 -2.45 -6.05
C GLU A 280 20.84 -0.99 -5.62
N ALA A 281 21.28 -0.60 -4.45
CA ALA A 281 21.20 0.78 -3.98
C ALA A 281 22.03 1.73 -4.85
N LEU A 282 23.25 1.36 -5.19
CA LEU A 282 24.15 2.14 -6.05
C LEU A 282 23.65 2.24 -7.51
N ARG A 283 22.92 1.24 -8.00
CA ARG A 283 22.28 1.31 -9.32
C ARG A 283 21.23 2.44 -9.40
N PHE A 284 20.45 2.66 -8.33
CA PHE A 284 19.49 3.75 -8.25
C PHE A 284 20.15 5.08 -7.89
N PHE A 285 21.18 5.06 -7.04
CA PHE A 285 21.80 6.22 -6.43
C PHE A 285 23.34 6.12 -6.47
N PRO A 286 23.99 6.26 -7.65
CA PRO A 286 25.46 6.14 -7.77
C PRO A 286 26.24 7.10 -6.86
N HIS A 287 25.67 8.23 -6.52
CA HIS A 287 26.30 9.24 -5.66
C HIS A 287 26.43 8.81 -4.18
N LEU A 288 25.79 7.69 -3.77
CA LEU A 288 25.88 7.14 -2.42
C LEU A 288 27.18 6.37 -2.16
N GLU A 289 28.00 6.08 -3.19
CA GLU A 289 29.26 5.36 -3.04
C GLU A 289 30.16 5.97 -1.96
N ARG A 290 30.33 7.29 -1.97
CA ARG A 290 31.15 8.00 -0.96
C ARG A 290 30.58 7.93 0.46
N PRO A 291 29.29 8.27 0.72
CA PRO A 291 28.71 8.12 2.06
C PRO A 291 28.73 6.68 2.59
N ILE A 292 28.50 5.69 1.72
CA ILE A 292 28.59 4.27 2.11
C ILE A 292 30.02 3.93 2.49
N ALA A 293 31.01 4.29 1.69
CA ALA A 293 32.43 4.02 1.99
C ALA A 293 32.88 4.71 3.30
N ALA A 294 32.39 5.93 3.56
CA ALA A 294 32.72 6.65 4.79
C ALA A 294 32.12 6.00 6.07
N ALA A 295 31.09 5.18 5.94
CA ALA A 295 30.39 4.50 7.03
C ALA A 295 30.44 2.96 6.89
N ALA A 296 31.38 2.41 6.11
CA ALA A 296 31.39 1.01 5.66
C ALA A 296 31.26 -0.02 6.80
N ASP A 297 31.94 0.19 7.92
CA ASP A 297 31.89 -0.72 9.08
C ASP A 297 30.58 -0.61 9.90
N ARG A 298 29.71 0.33 9.57
CA ARG A 298 28.50 0.67 10.32
C ARG A 298 27.23 0.56 9.51
N ILE A 299 27.34 0.36 8.19
CA ILE A 299 26.20 0.08 7.29
C ILE A 299 26.27 -1.38 6.86
N THR A 300 25.18 -2.12 7.07
CA THR A 300 25.03 -3.50 6.61
C THR A 300 23.89 -3.57 5.58
N PHE A 301 24.16 -4.06 4.39
CA PHE A 301 23.15 -4.40 3.41
C PHE A 301 22.80 -5.88 3.56
N ALA A 302 21.65 -6.17 4.19
CA ALA A 302 21.20 -7.52 4.48
C ALA A 302 20.52 -8.22 3.29
N GLY A 303 20.23 -7.48 2.21
CA GLY A 303 19.54 -8.04 1.06
C GLY A 303 18.06 -8.37 1.34
N ARG A 304 17.50 -9.28 0.55
CA ARG A 304 16.10 -9.72 0.69
C ARG A 304 15.91 -10.54 1.95
N TYR A 305 14.72 -10.48 2.52
CA TYR A 305 14.32 -11.23 3.72
C TYR A 305 12.96 -11.88 3.51
N ASP A 306 12.66 -12.90 4.27
CA ASP A 306 11.34 -13.54 4.26
C ASP A 306 10.33 -12.78 5.11
N ALA A 307 9.09 -12.69 4.63
CA ALA A 307 8.01 -12.00 5.35
C ALA A 307 7.73 -12.61 6.74
N ALA A 308 8.00 -13.90 6.91
CA ALA A 308 7.86 -14.58 8.20
C ALA A 308 8.85 -14.07 9.26
N ASP A 309 10.02 -13.59 8.84
CA ASP A 309 11.08 -13.13 9.75
C ASP A 309 10.95 -11.64 10.11
N VAL A 310 10.04 -10.90 9.47
CA VAL A 310 9.98 -9.44 9.55
C VAL A 310 9.89 -8.90 10.98
N LEU A 311 9.07 -9.52 11.84
CA LEU A 311 8.90 -9.07 13.22
C LEU A 311 10.16 -9.33 14.06
N ASP A 312 10.85 -10.44 13.84
CA ASP A 312 12.09 -10.76 14.51
C ASP A 312 13.23 -9.84 14.09
N LEU A 313 13.33 -9.55 12.79
CA LEU A 313 14.29 -8.58 12.26
C LEU A 313 14.02 -7.18 12.82
N MET A 314 12.78 -6.73 12.82
CA MET A 314 12.41 -5.43 13.40
C MET A 314 12.62 -5.39 14.91
N ALA A 315 12.37 -6.50 15.62
CA ALA A 315 12.64 -6.59 17.04
C ALA A 315 14.13 -6.59 17.40
N SER A 316 15.02 -6.91 16.46
CA SER A 316 16.47 -6.93 16.65
C SER A 316 17.12 -5.55 16.57
N VAL A 317 16.41 -4.53 16.08
CA VAL A 317 16.90 -3.14 15.90
C VAL A 317 16.16 -2.16 16.80
N GLY A 318 16.73 -0.99 17.04
CA GLY A 318 16.12 0.07 17.85
C GLY A 318 15.04 0.83 17.09
N TRP A 319 15.30 1.14 15.84
CA TRP A 319 14.47 2.01 15.04
C TRP A 319 14.20 1.46 13.65
N VAL A 320 12.97 1.53 13.21
CA VAL A 320 12.64 1.41 11.80
C VAL A 320 12.59 2.81 11.19
N VAL A 321 13.38 3.05 10.14
CA VAL A 321 13.46 4.34 9.47
C VAL A 321 12.69 4.27 8.14
N MET A 322 11.75 5.20 7.95
CA MET A 322 10.98 5.34 6.72
C MET A 322 11.22 6.72 6.08
N PRO A 323 12.27 6.87 5.29
CA PRO A 323 12.67 8.15 4.73
C PRO A 323 11.99 8.48 3.40
N SER A 324 10.84 7.87 3.13
CA SER A 324 10.11 8.05 1.86
C SER A 324 9.88 9.52 1.54
N VAL A 325 10.18 9.91 0.29
CA VAL A 325 10.04 11.28 -0.21
C VAL A 325 8.74 11.51 -0.97
N TRP A 326 7.86 10.52 -0.99
CA TRP A 326 6.54 10.55 -1.63
C TRP A 326 5.40 10.29 -0.62
N TRP A 327 4.16 10.40 -1.11
CA TRP A 327 2.96 10.16 -0.31
C TRP A 327 2.73 8.67 -0.07
N GLU A 328 3.26 8.14 1.03
CA GLU A 328 2.82 6.82 1.51
C GLU A 328 1.38 6.92 2.03
N ASN A 329 0.58 5.89 1.76
CA ASN A 329 -0.79 5.83 2.25
C ASN A 329 -0.88 5.18 3.64
N SER A 330 -0.75 3.87 3.68
CA SER A 330 -0.82 3.06 4.91
C SER A 330 0.26 1.97 4.84
N PRO A 331 1.54 2.36 5.04
CA PRO A 331 2.63 1.40 4.90
C PRO A 331 2.53 0.30 5.96
N VAL A 332 2.50 -0.95 5.50
CA VAL A 332 2.45 -2.14 6.38
C VAL A 332 3.65 -2.18 7.33
N VAL A 333 4.80 -1.68 6.90
CA VAL A 333 6.03 -1.54 7.71
C VAL A 333 5.78 -0.83 9.05
N ILE A 334 4.87 0.16 9.11
CA ILE A 334 4.52 0.84 10.37
C ILE A 334 3.79 -0.12 11.32
N GLN A 335 2.85 -0.90 10.80
CA GLN A 335 2.12 -1.88 11.60
C GLN A 335 3.04 -3.01 12.10
N GLU A 336 3.92 -3.50 11.20
CA GLU A 336 4.92 -4.51 11.52
C GLU A 336 5.88 -4.02 12.61
N ALA A 337 6.41 -2.79 12.50
CA ALA A 337 7.28 -2.18 13.50
C ALA A 337 6.58 -2.03 14.86
N ARG A 338 5.32 -1.56 14.87
CA ARG A 338 4.52 -1.49 16.10
C ARG A 338 4.31 -2.86 16.72
N ARG A 339 4.00 -3.87 15.89
CA ARG A 339 3.81 -5.24 16.37
C ARG A 339 5.10 -5.83 16.93
N ALA A 340 6.24 -5.56 16.32
CA ALA A 340 7.57 -5.91 16.82
C ALA A 340 7.97 -5.14 18.10
N GLY A 341 7.26 -4.07 18.44
CA GLY A 341 7.60 -3.18 19.55
C GLY A 341 8.71 -2.18 19.21
N THR A 342 8.93 -1.87 17.95
CA THR A 342 10.00 -1.00 17.46
C THR A 342 9.46 0.36 17.07
N PRO A 343 9.92 1.47 17.68
CA PRO A 343 9.53 2.81 17.31
C PRO A 343 10.09 3.20 15.93
N LEU A 344 9.50 4.24 15.34
CA LEU A 344 9.80 4.63 13.97
C LEU A 344 10.36 6.05 13.88
N LEU A 345 11.29 6.24 12.94
CA LEU A 345 11.66 7.55 12.38
C LEU A 345 11.03 7.67 11.00
N VAL A 346 10.14 8.63 10.80
CA VAL A 346 9.38 8.72 9.54
C VAL A 346 9.44 10.12 8.93
N SER A 347 9.41 10.20 7.61
CA SER A 347 9.12 11.48 6.94
C SER A 347 7.75 11.99 7.38
N GLY A 348 7.69 13.24 7.90
CA GLY A 348 6.48 13.86 8.44
C GLY A 348 5.45 14.22 7.37
N ILE A 349 5.09 13.29 6.48
CA ILE A 349 4.15 13.50 5.37
C ILE A 349 3.20 12.30 5.19
N GLY A 350 2.03 12.57 4.62
CA GLY A 350 1.08 11.54 4.17
C GLY A 350 0.62 10.61 5.29
N GLY A 351 0.41 9.35 4.95
CA GLY A 351 0.01 8.34 5.91
C GLY A 351 1.08 8.02 6.96
N MET A 352 2.36 8.31 6.70
CA MET A 352 3.40 8.17 7.71
C MET A 352 3.16 9.14 8.87
N ALA A 353 2.93 10.43 8.55
CA ALA A 353 2.65 11.46 9.57
C ALA A 353 1.32 11.23 10.31
N GLU A 354 0.34 10.60 9.66
CA GLU A 354 -0.92 10.21 10.31
C GLU A 354 -0.73 9.07 11.30
N LYS A 355 0.02 8.06 10.88
CA LYS A 355 0.14 6.82 11.65
C LYS A 355 1.17 6.88 12.76
N VAL A 356 2.22 7.62 12.63
CA VAL A 356 3.24 7.85 13.67
C VAL A 356 3.04 9.23 14.25
N GLN A 357 2.79 9.31 15.55
CA GLN A 357 2.64 10.58 16.25
C GLN A 357 4.00 11.08 16.75
N ASP A 358 4.45 12.23 16.23
CA ASP A 358 5.75 12.81 16.55
C ASP A 358 5.94 13.03 18.05
N GLY A 359 7.08 12.57 18.57
CA GLY A 359 7.45 12.67 19.99
C GLY A 359 6.66 11.74 20.94
N VAL A 360 5.71 10.94 20.42
CA VAL A 360 4.87 10.03 21.22
C VAL A 360 5.19 8.57 20.93
N ASP A 361 4.95 8.08 19.71
CA ASP A 361 5.20 6.70 19.30
C ASP A 361 6.26 6.57 18.18
N GLY A 362 6.98 7.67 17.90
CA GLY A 362 8.06 7.79 16.95
C GLY A 362 8.52 9.24 16.81
N LEU A 363 9.42 9.49 15.88
CA LEU A 363 9.92 10.83 15.59
C LEU A 363 9.70 11.17 14.10
N HIS A 364 9.35 12.42 13.84
CA HIS A 364 9.24 12.95 12.49
C HIS A 364 10.48 13.74 12.09
N PHE A 365 10.75 13.70 10.80
CA PHE A 365 11.70 14.61 10.17
C PHE A 365 11.11 15.12 8.85
N ARG A 366 11.62 16.23 8.37
CA ARG A 366 11.19 16.85 7.11
C ARG A 366 11.60 15.95 5.94
N ALA A 367 10.61 15.52 5.14
CA ALA A 367 10.83 14.68 3.96
C ALA A 367 11.91 15.27 3.04
N GLY A 368 12.85 14.42 2.62
CA GLY A 368 13.97 14.81 1.76
C GLY A 368 15.11 15.57 2.48
N SER A 369 15.04 15.77 3.79
CA SER A 369 16.05 16.49 4.55
C SER A 369 16.98 15.56 5.32
N ALA A 370 18.15 15.26 4.77
CA ALA A 370 19.18 14.49 5.49
C ALA A 370 19.61 15.17 6.81
N PRO A 371 19.81 16.51 6.90
CA PRO A 371 20.16 17.13 8.18
C PRO A 371 19.09 16.98 9.27
N ASP A 372 17.80 17.01 8.91
CA ASP A 372 16.73 16.83 9.88
C ASP A 372 16.57 15.38 10.31
N LEU A 373 16.80 14.42 9.40
CA LEU A 373 16.89 13.00 9.74
C LEU A 373 18.11 12.71 10.65
N THR A 374 19.26 13.35 10.40
CA THR A 374 20.43 13.28 11.30
C THR A 374 20.06 13.68 12.74
N ARG A 375 19.39 14.84 12.89
CA ARG A 375 18.89 15.30 14.19
C ARG A 375 17.98 14.26 14.86
N ALA A 376 17.02 13.72 14.12
CA ALA A 376 16.09 12.73 14.64
C ALA A 376 16.79 11.41 15.01
N MET A 377 17.82 11.00 14.27
CA MET A 377 18.62 9.82 14.61
C MET A 377 19.41 10.02 15.90
N LEU A 378 20.07 11.17 16.08
CA LEU A 378 20.80 11.49 17.31
C LEU A 378 19.87 11.61 18.53
N GLU A 379 18.70 12.22 18.37
CA GLU A 379 17.66 12.27 19.40
C GLU A 379 17.19 10.86 19.78
N GLY A 380 16.91 10.02 18.77
CA GLY A 380 16.45 8.65 18.95
C GLY A 380 17.51 7.72 19.54
N ALA A 381 18.79 8.01 19.33
CA ALA A 381 19.89 7.21 19.87
C ALA A 381 20.04 7.34 21.40
N VAL A 382 19.38 8.33 22.02
CA VAL A 382 19.35 8.47 23.48
C VAL A 382 18.47 7.35 24.09
N PRO A 383 19.01 6.48 24.97
CA PRO A 383 18.29 5.33 25.51
C PRO A 383 16.96 5.67 26.19
N GLU A 384 16.88 6.76 26.93
CA GLU A 384 15.68 7.23 27.62
C GLU A 384 14.58 7.67 26.63
N ALA A 385 14.96 8.35 25.55
CA ALA A 385 14.04 8.74 24.48
C ALA A 385 13.50 7.49 23.76
N HIS A 386 14.38 6.54 23.41
CA HIS A 386 13.99 5.27 22.81
C HIS A 386 13.05 4.46 23.73
N ALA A 387 13.36 4.35 25.04
CA ALA A 387 12.53 3.63 26.00
C ALA A 387 11.12 4.24 26.11
N ARG A 388 11.03 5.57 26.22
CA ARG A 388 9.76 6.30 26.31
C ARG A 388 8.90 6.09 25.07
N LEU A 389 9.47 6.24 23.87
CA LEU A 389 8.74 6.11 22.61
C LEU A 389 8.33 4.65 22.33
N SER A 390 9.18 3.68 22.66
CA SER A 390 8.85 2.26 22.56
C SER A 390 7.69 1.85 23.49
N ALA A 391 7.61 2.43 24.68
CA ALA A 391 6.54 2.16 25.63
C ALA A 391 5.19 2.77 25.21
N SER A 392 5.22 3.80 24.37
CA SER A 392 4.01 4.52 23.92
C SER A 392 3.47 4.05 22.57
N LEU A 393 4.02 2.97 21.99
CA LEU A 393 3.57 2.42 20.71
C LEU A 393 2.12 1.96 20.79
N ARG A 394 1.30 2.49 19.89
CA ARG A 394 -0.10 2.10 19.73
C ARG A 394 -0.23 0.66 19.21
N ASP A 395 -1.30 -0.02 19.59
CA ASP A 395 -1.60 -1.32 19.02
C ASP A 395 -2.08 -1.20 17.57
N VAL A 396 -1.93 -2.28 16.83
CA VAL A 396 -2.50 -2.44 15.49
C VAL A 396 -3.94 -2.96 15.60
N ILE A 397 -4.73 -2.76 14.55
CA ILE A 397 -6.12 -3.25 14.53
C ILE A 397 -6.17 -4.76 14.80
N GLY A 398 -7.01 -5.17 15.74
CA GLY A 398 -7.21 -6.57 16.09
C GLY A 398 -8.17 -7.28 15.12
N ARG A 399 -8.11 -8.63 15.14
CA ARG A 399 -8.95 -9.47 14.27
C ARG A 399 -10.44 -9.20 14.45
N GLU A 400 -10.93 -9.20 15.68
CA GLU A 400 -12.35 -9.00 15.97
C GLU A 400 -12.87 -7.63 15.50
N GLU A 401 -12.08 -6.59 15.74
CA GLU A 401 -12.39 -5.24 15.30
C GLU A 401 -12.45 -5.14 13.78
N PHE A 402 -11.47 -5.72 13.09
CA PHE A 402 -11.41 -5.76 11.63
C PHE A 402 -12.60 -6.52 11.03
N ILE A 403 -12.91 -7.71 11.53
CA ILE A 403 -14.05 -8.53 11.07
C ILE A 403 -15.38 -7.84 11.36
N SER A 404 -15.51 -7.19 12.52
CA SER A 404 -16.73 -6.43 12.86
C SER A 404 -16.95 -5.28 11.90
N ALA A 405 -15.90 -4.53 11.60
CA ALA A 405 -15.97 -3.44 10.61
C ALA A 405 -16.38 -3.95 9.23
N LEU A 406 -15.81 -5.07 8.77
CA LEU A 406 -16.19 -5.68 7.50
C LEU A 406 -17.62 -6.16 7.47
N ARG A 407 -18.14 -6.74 8.56
CA ARG A 407 -19.57 -7.14 8.67
C ARG A 407 -20.50 -5.94 8.47
N ASP A 408 -20.17 -4.80 9.06
CA ASP A 408 -20.96 -3.59 8.90
C ASP A 408 -20.91 -3.05 7.48
N ILE A 409 -19.74 -3.06 6.85
CA ILE A 409 -19.53 -2.61 5.48
C ILE A 409 -20.24 -3.52 4.47
N TYR A 410 -20.24 -4.82 4.71
CA TYR A 410 -20.80 -5.82 3.80
C TYR A 410 -22.31 -6.04 3.97
N ARG A 411 -22.96 -5.38 4.92
CA ARG A 411 -24.42 -5.44 5.03
C ARG A 411 -25.07 -5.05 3.70
N PRO A 412 -26.12 -5.77 3.28
CA PRO A 412 -26.83 -5.43 2.04
C PRO A 412 -27.22 -3.95 2.02
N ALA A 413 -26.86 -3.27 0.95
CA ALA A 413 -27.45 -1.96 0.69
C ALA A 413 -28.93 -2.12 0.37
N PRO A 414 -29.79 -1.15 0.68
CA PRO A 414 -31.12 -1.12 0.11
C PRO A 414 -30.98 -1.19 -1.41
N LEU A 415 -31.80 -2.05 -2.07
CA LEU A 415 -31.78 -2.28 -3.50
C LEU A 415 -31.58 -0.95 -4.25
N ARG A 416 -30.60 -0.90 -5.12
CA ARG A 416 -30.34 0.26 -5.97
C ARG A 416 -31.64 0.60 -6.70
N ALA A 417 -32.26 1.73 -6.38
CA ALA A 417 -33.30 2.27 -7.23
C ALA A 417 -32.69 2.43 -8.62
N ALA A 418 -33.31 1.84 -9.64
CA ALA A 418 -32.85 1.94 -11.01
C ALA A 418 -32.62 3.43 -11.32
N GLN A 419 -31.34 3.83 -11.37
CA GLN A 419 -31.00 5.17 -11.85
C GLN A 419 -31.34 5.18 -13.33
N ALA A 420 -32.48 5.75 -13.63
CA ALA A 420 -32.89 6.03 -14.99
C ALA A 420 -31.78 6.79 -15.70
N ALA A 421 -31.45 6.34 -16.90
CA ALA A 421 -30.43 6.79 -17.84
C ALA A 421 -30.37 8.31 -18.05
#